data_5620d1fc442f07c879a0a78d8dfe0963
#
_entry.id   5620d1fc442f07c879a0a78d8dfe0963
#
_cell.length_a   1.000
_cell.length_b   1.000
_cell.length_c   1.000
_cell.angle_alpha   90.00
_cell.angle_beta   90.00
_cell.angle_gamma   90.00
#
_symmetry.space_group_name_H-M   'P 1'
#
loop_
_entity.id
_entity.type
_entity.pdbx_description
1 polymer ?
#
loop_
_entity_poly.entity_id
_entity_poly.type
_entity_poly.pdbx_seq_one_letter_code
_entity_poly.pdbx_strand_id
1 'polypeptide(L)'
;MYTEFLLQALSLIGGLAFFLYGMNVMGDGLTRLSGGRLERILEKLTDNRIKAVLLGAGVTAVIQSSSATTVTVVGFVNSGIMKLNQAIGVIMGANIGTTVTSWTVSYTHLTLPTNSRV
;
A
#
# COMPACT_ATOMS: atom_id res chain seq x y z
N MET A 1 -25.82 7.06 -25.05
CA MET A 1 -26.00 6.69 -23.64
C MET A 1 -25.43 5.31 -23.33
N TYR A 2 -25.90 4.27 -24.00
CA TYR A 2 -25.35 2.93 -23.83
C TYR A 2 -23.89 2.82 -24.24
N THR A 3 -23.50 3.54 -25.29
CA THR A 3 -22.15 3.49 -25.80
C THR A 3 -21.15 4.05 -24.80
N GLU A 4 -21.48 5.17 -24.14
CA GLU A 4 -20.63 5.77 -23.11
C GLU A 4 -20.51 4.86 -21.90
N PHE A 5 -21.61 4.27 -21.47
CA PHE A 5 -21.62 3.35 -20.35
C PHE A 5 -20.75 2.12 -20.64
N LEU A 6 -20.87 1.56 -21.84
CA LEU A 6 -20.08 0.41 -22.27
C LEU A 6 -18.60 0.74 -22.33
N LEU A 7 -18.26 1.93 -22.86
CA LEU A 7 -16.87 2.38 -22.93
C LEU A 7 -16.27 2.55 -21.54
N GLN A 8 -17.02 3.14 -20.63
CA GLN A 8 -16.58 3.32 -19.24
C GLN A 8 -16.38 1.96 -18.55
N ALA A 9 -17.33 1.05 -18.75
CA ALA A 9 -17.23 -0.29 -18.18
C ALA A 9 -16.03 -1.06 -18.72
N LEU A 10 -15.80 -0.98 -20.03
CA LEU A 10 -14.64 -1.62 -20.66
C LEU A 10 -13.33 -1.01 -20.18
N SER A 11 -13.28 0.32 -20.02
CA SER A 11 -12.09 1.00 -19.50
C SER A 11 -11.81 0.57 -18.06
N LEU A 12 -12.84 0.46 -17.25
CA LEU A 12 -12.70 0.04 -15.85
C LEU A 12 -12.18 -1.39 -15.78
N ILE A 13 -12.77 -2.30 -16.54
CA ILE A 13 -12.35 -3.70 -16.56
C ILE A 13 -10.93 -3.82 -17.10
N GLY A 14 -10.60 -3.09 -18.16
CA GLY A 14 -9.27 -3.09 -18.75
C GLY A 14 -8.22 -2.55 -17.76
N GLY A 15 -8.54 -1.46 -17.08
CA GLY A 15 -7.66 -0.89 -16.07
C GLY A 15 -7.43 -1.83 -14.90
N LEU A 16 -8.49 -2.47 -14.43
CA LEU A 16 -8.39 -3.45 -13.35
C LEU A 16 -7.54 -4.66 -13.75
N ALA A 17 -7.77 -5.18 -14.95
CA ALA A 17 -7.00 -6.32 -15.47
C ALA A 17 -5.52 -5.95 -15.62
N PHE A 18 -5.23 -4.78 -16.15
CA PHE A 18 -3.86 -4.27 -16.29
C PHE A 18 -3.20 -4.11 -14.92
N PHE A 19 -3.93 -3.57 -13.97
CA PHE A 19 -3.45 -3.38 -12.61
C PHE A 19 -3.10 -4.72 -11.94
N LEU A 20 -3.98 -5.70 -12.03
CA LEU A 20 -3.76 -7.03 -11.46
C LEU A 20 -2.57 -7.73 -12.13
N TYR A 21 -2.46 -7.59 -13.44
CA TYR A 21 -1.33 -8.14 -14.19
C TYR A 21 -0.02 -7.49 -13.72
N GLY A 22 -0.01 -6.17 -13.61
CA GLY A 22 1.17 -5.44 -13.14
C GLY A 22 1.57 -5.83 -11.73
N MET A 23 0.59 -6.03 -10.85
CA MET A 23 0.84 -6.48 -9.50
C MET A 23 1.48 -7.88 -9.46
N ASN A 24 0.97 -8.80 -10.27
CA ASN A 24 1.53 -10.16 -10.37
C ASN A 24 2.94 -10.14 -10.92
N VAL A 25 3.18 -9.35 -11.97
CA VAL A 25 4.52 -9.22 -12.58
C VAL A 25 5.50 -8.64 -11.57
N MET A 26 5.08 -7.63 -10.82
CA MET A 26 5.93 -7.02 -9.80
C MET A 26 6.26 -8.02 -8.69
N GLY A 27 5.27 -8.76 -8.22
CA GLY A 27 5.48 -9.78 -7.20
C GLY A 27 6.44 -10.87 -7.65
N ASP A 28 6.26 -11.38 -8.86
CA ASP A 28 7.15 -12.38 -9.43
C ASP A 28 8.56 -11.83 -9.62
N GLY A 29 8.66 -10.59 -10.10
CA GLY A 29 9.96 -9.95 -10.29
C GLY A 29 10.72 -9.79 -8.99
N LEU A 30 10.05 -9.35 -7.94
CA LEU A 30 10.64 -9.20 -6.63
C LEU A 30 11.08 -10.55 -6.06
N THR A 31 10.27 -11.58 -6.23
CA THR A 31 10.60 -12.93 -5.77
C THR A 31 11.85 -13.46 -6.47
N ARG A 32 11.95 -13.26 -7.78
CA ARG A 32 13.09 -13.72 -8.56
C ARG A 32 14.36 -12.94 -8.21
N LEU A 33 14.26 -11.64 -8.08
CA LEU A 33 15.42 -10.79 -7.77
C LEU A 33 15.96 -11.04 -6.38
N SER A 34 15.08 -11.24 -5.41
CA SER A 34 15.49 -11.40 -4.03
C SER A 34 15.94 -12.80 -3.67
N GLY A 35 15.54 -13.83 -4.44
CA GLY A 35 15.94 -15.21 -4.17
C GLY A 35 15.59 -15.67 -2.77
N GLY A 36 14.45 -15.23 -2.23
CA GLY A 36 14.03 -15.56 -0.88
C GLY A 36 14.49 -14.57 0.19
N ARG A 37 15.36 -13.63 -0.15
CA ARG A 37 15.81 -12.60 0.82
C ARG A 37 14.70 -11.67 1.22
N LEU A 38 13.85 -11.28 0.26
CA LEU A 38 12.73 -10.40 0.54
C LEU A 38 11.77 -11.03 1.54
N GLU A 39 11.50 -12.32 1.35
CA GLU A 39 10.65 -13.09 2.27
C GLU A 39 11.24 -13.09 3.70
N ARG A 40 12.55 -13.32 3.81
CA ARG A 40 13.24 -13.30 5.10
C ARG A 40 13.24 -11.91 5.74
N ILE A 41 13.47 -10.88 4.94
CA ILE A 41 13.47 -9.50 5.43
C ILE A 41 12.09 -9.13 5.94
N LEU A 42 11.04 -9.45 5.17
CA LEU A 42 9.66 -9.19 5.58
C LEU A 42 9.29 -9.99 6.82
N GLU A 43 9.74 -11.24 6.90
CA GLU A 43 9.49 -12.08 8.07
C GLU A 43 10.13 -11.48 9.32
N LYS A 44 11.36 -10.99 9.23
CA LYS A 44 12.03 -10.32 10.34
C LYS A 44 11.35 -9.02 10.73
N LEU A 45 10.93 -8.23 9.73
CA LEU A 45 10.30 -6.94 9.97
C LEU A 45 8.87 -7.08 10.51
N THR A 46 8.22 -8.20 10.20
CA THR A 46 6.84 -8.45 10.64
C THR A 46 6.74 -9.56 11.67
N ASP A 47 7.84 -9.91 12.29
CA ASP A 47 7.91 -10.95 13.32
C ASP A 47 6.98 -10.64 14.51
N ASN A 48 6.89 -9.39 14.87
CA ASN A 48 6.01 -8.90 15.92
C ASN A 48 4.90 -8.05 15.31
N ARG A 49 3.70 -8.10 15.89
CA ARG A 49 2.58 -7.27 15.42
C ARG A 49 2.92 -5.78 15.44
N ILE A 50 3.63 -5.36 16.49
CA ILE A 50 4.03 -3.96 16.64
C ILE A 50 4.97 -3.56 15.48
N LYS A 51 5.92 -4.43 15.15
CA LYS A 51 6.84 -4.18 14.02
C LYS A 51 6.10 -4.11 12.71
N ALA A 52 5.13 -5.00 12.48
CA ALA A 52 4.32 -5.01 11.27
C ALA A 52 3.51 -3.72 11.15
N VAL A 53 2.91 -3.27 12.24
CA VAL A 53 2.14 -2.03 12.27
C VAL A 53 3.03 -0.83 11.98
N LEU A 54 4.22 -0.78 12.59
CA LEU A 54 5.18 0.30 12.36
C LEU A 54 5.67 0.30 10.90
N LEU A 55 5.92 -0.87 10.35
CA LEU A 55 6.33 -1.00 8.95
C LEU A 55 5.24 -0.46 8.01
N GLY A 56 4.00 -0.88 8.22
CA GLY A 56 2.87 -0.42 7.42
C GLY A 56 2.66 1.08 7.52
N ALA A 57 2.74 1.61 8.73
CA ALA A 57 2.60 3.04 8.98
C ALA A 57 3.74 3.82 8.30
N GLY A 58 4.98 3.35 8.42
CA GLY A 58 6.14 3.99 7.82
C GLY A 58 6.08 3.99 6.30
N VAL A 59 5.77 2.84 5.70
CA VAL A 59 5.66 2.72 4.25
C VAL A 59 4.54 3.61 3.72
N THR A 60 3.39 3.59 4.37
CA THR A 60 2.25 4.42 3.96
C THR A 60 2.58 5.91 4.10
N ALA A 61 3.27 6.30 5.14
CA ALA A 61 3.68 7.69 5.34
C ALA A 61 4.62 8.16 4.22
N VAL A 62 5.50 7.28 3.73
CA VAL A 62 6.42 7.61 2.64
C VAL A 62 5.67 7.65 1.30
N ILE A 63 4.87 6.63 1.01
CA ILE A 63 4.14 6.52 -0.26
C ILE A 63 2.95 7.47 -0.31
N GLN A 64 2.35 7.78 0.84
CA GLN A 64 1.17 8.62 0.96
C GLN A 64 -0.07 7.98 0.35
N SER A 65 -0.12 6.65 0.37
CA SER A 65 -1.27 5.91 -0.15
C SER A 65 -1.42 4.60 0.59
N SER A 66 -2.45 4.51 1.41
CA SER A 66 -2.78 3.27 2.12
C SER A 66 -3.32 2.22 1.16
N SER A 67 -4.02 2.66 0.12
CA SER A 67 -4.53 1.76 -0.91
C SER A 67 -3.38 1.06 -1.65
N ALA A 68 -2.35 1.82 -2.04
CA ALA A 68 -1.18 1.26 -2.70
C ALA A 68 -0.46 0.27 -1.78
N THR A 69 -0.29 0.61 -0.51
CA THR A 69 0.33 -0.26 0.47
C THR A 69 -0.48 -1.54 0.65
N THR A 70 -1.79 -1.42 0.80
CA THR A 70 -2.69 -2.56 1.00
C THR A 70 -2.65 -3.50 -0.21
N VAL A 71 -2.72 -2.96 -1.42
CA VAL A 71 -2.70 -3.75 -2.65
C VAL A 71 -1.35 -4.45 -2.80
N THR A 72 -0.26 -3.77 -2.49
CA THR A 72 1.07 -4.36 -2.54
C THR A 72 1.18 -5.54 -1.57
N VAL A 73 0.65 -5.37 -0.36
CA VAL A 73 0.65 -6.43 0.67
C VAL A 73 -0.20 -7.61 0.21
N VAL A 74 -1.37 -7.35 -0.38
CA VAL A 74 -2.21 -8.42 -0.93
C VAL A 74 -1.46 -9.18 -2.02
N GLY A 75 -0.72 -8.47 -2.88
CA GLY A 75 0.11 -9.09 -3.90
C GLY A 75 1.19 -9.97 -3.29
N PHE A 76 1.82 -9.54 -2.23
CA PHE A 76 2.84 -10.32 -1.53
C PHE A 76 2.25 -11.59 -0.91
N VAL A 77 1.08 -11.51 -0.31
CA VAL A 77 0.38 -12.68 0.24
C VAL A 77 0.04 -13.66 -0.89
N ASN A 78 -0.45 -13.13 -1.99
CA ASN A 78 -0.83 -13.93 -3.15
C ASN A 78 0.38 -14.63 -3.78
N SER A 79 1.54 -13.99 -3.76
CA SER A 79 2.79 -14.55 -4.29
C SER A 79 3.50 -15.48 -3.29
N GLY A 80 2.99 -15.58 -2.07
CA GLY A 80 3.60 -16.42 -1.04
C GLY A 80 4.77 -15.78 -0.31
N ILE A 81 5.05 -14.52 -0.56
CA ILE A 81 6.14 -13.79 0.09
C ILE A 81 5.79 -13.45 1.54
N MET A 82 4.52 -13.16 1.79
CA MET A 82 4.02 -12.79 3.11
C MET A 82 2.95 -13.75 3.59
N LYS A 83 2.92 -13.98 4.89
CA LYS A 83 1.84 -14.73 5.52
C LYS A 83 0.69 -13.77 5.86
N LEU A 84 -0.51 -14.31 5.95
CA LEU A 84 -1.72 -13.52 6.22
C LEU A 84 -1.62 -12.76 7.55
N ASN A 85 -1.08 -13.38 8.58
CA ASN A 85 -0.92 -12.74 9.89
C ASN A 85 -0.04 -11.49 9.81
N GLN A 86 1.04 -11.58 9.01
CA GLN A 86 1.94 -10.45 8.77
C GLN A 86 1.23 -9.36 7.99
N ALA A 87 0.48 -9.74 6.98
CA ALA A 87 -0.26 -8.82 6.13
C ALA A 87 -1.28 -8.02 6.91
N ILE A 88 -1.99 -8.65 7.83
CA ILE A 88 -2.99 -7.99 8.67
C ILE A 88 -2.34 -6.87 9.48
N GLY A 89 -1.18 -7.14 10.09
CA GLY A 89 -0.45 -6.14 10.85
C GLY A 89 -0.02 -4.95 9.99
N VAL A 90 0.49 -5.21 8.80
CA VAL A 90 0.92 -4.16 7.87
C VAL A 90 -0.26 -3.32 7.40
N ILE A 91 -1.40 -3.95 7.11
CA ILE A 91 -2.61 -3.25 6.68
C ILE A 91 -3.13 -2.35 7.81
N MET A 92 -3.14 -2.84 9.04
CA MET A 92 -3.51 -2.03 10.21
C MET A 92 -2.57 -0.84 10.35
N GLY A 93 -1.27 -1.05 10.16
CA GLY A 93 -0.29 0.01 10.16
C GLY A 93 -0.52 1.02 9.05
N ALA A 94 -0.88 0.56 7.86
CA ALA A 94 -1.19 1.43 6.74
C ALA A 94 -2.35 2.36 7.06
N ASN A 95 -3.39 1.85 7.70
CA ASN A 95 -4.52 2.65 8.13
C ASN A 95 -4.11 3.69 9.18
N ILE A 96 -3.28 3.30 10.12
CA ILE A 96 -2.75 4.21 11.14
C ILE A 96 -1.87 5.28 10.47
N GLY A 97 -1.04 4.89 9.52
CA GLY A 97 -0.18 5.80 8.78
C GLY A 97 -0.97 6.87 8.03
N THR A 98 -2.07 6.47 7.42
CA THR A 98 -2.99 7.41 6.76
C THR A 98 -3.56 8.42 7.74
N THR A 99 -3.96 7.95 8.91
CA THR A 99 -4.50 8.81 9.96
C THR A 99 -3.45 9.82 10.44
N VAL A 100 -2.24 9.36 10.69
CA VAL A 100 -1.12 10.23 11.11
C VAL A 100 -0.80 11.25 10.03
N THR A 101 -0.77 10.83 8.77
CA THR A 101 -0.54 11.72 7.64
C THR A 101 -1.63 12.80 7.56
N SER A 102 -2.89 12.40 7.67
CA SER A 102 -4.02 13.34 7.66
C SER A 102 -3.90 14.36 8.78
N TRP A 103 -3.49 13.90 9.94
CA TRP A 103 -3.31 14.76 11.11
C TRP A 103 -2.18 15.77 10.88
N THR A 104 -1.05 15.28 10.38
CA THR A 104 0.11 16.11 10.07
C THR A 104 -0.22 17.14 8.98
N VAL A 105 -0.90 16.73 7.92
CA VAL A 105 -1.31 17.61 6.83
C VAL A 105 -2.27 18.68 7.33
N SER A 106 -3.25 18.31 8.14
CA SER A 106 -4.21 19.26 8.73
C SER A 106 -3.48 20.29 9.58
N TYR A 107 -2.57 19.84 10.43
CA TYR A 107 -1.78 20.73 11.28
C TYR A 107 -0.94 21.69 10.44
N THR A 108 -0.27 21.18 9.42
CA THR A 108 0.59 21.97 8.54
C THR A 108 -0.23 23.00 7.77
N HIS A 109 -1.35 22.60 7.20
CA HIS A 109 -2.21 23.51 6.42
C HIS A 109 -2.87 24.56 7.28
N LEU A 110 -3.24 24.24 8.49
CA LEU A 110 -3.83 25.21 9.41
C LEU A 110 -2.79 26.20 9.93
N THR A 111 -1.60 25.70 10.23
CA THR A 111 -0.54 26.51 10.84
C THR A 111 0.18 27.39 9.81
N LEU A 112 0.60 26.80 8.68
CA LEU A 112 1.36 27.53 7.66
C LEU A 112 0.55 28.62 6.97
N PRO A 113 -0.69 28.37 6.51
CA PRO A 113 -1.50 29.45 5.92
C PRO A 113 -1.79 30.57 6.90
N THR A 114 -2.03 30.24 8.16
CA THR A 114 -2.26 31.24 9.20
C THR A 114 -1.03 32.11 9.40
N ASN A 115 0.15 31.50 9.47
CA ASN A 115 1.41 32.22 9.62
C ASN A 115 1.74 33.05 8.39
N SER A 116 1.43 32.54 7.20
CA SER A 116 1.67 33.26 5.95
C SER A 116 0.80 34.50 5.82
N ARG A 117 -0.41 34.46 6.38
CA ARG A 117 -1.36 35.59 6.33
C ARG A 117 -1.06 36.63 7.39
N VAL A 118 -0.41 36.23 8.43
CA VAL A 118 0.00 37.12 9.49
C VAL A 118 1.34 37.76 9.18
#